data_fb673249c93014ccae25f069b056965a
#
_entry.id   fb673249c93014ccae25f069b056965a
#
_cell.length_a   1.000
_cell.length_b   1.000
_cell.length_c   1.000
_cell.angle_alpha   90.00
_cell.angle_beta   90.00
_cell.angle_gamma   90.00
#
_symmetry.space_group_name_H-M   'P 1'
#
loop_
_entity.id
_entity.type
_entity.pdbx_description
1 polymer ?
#
loop_
_entity_poly.entity_id
_entity_poly.type
_entity_poly.pdbx_seq_one_letter_code
_entity_poly.pdbx_strand_id
1 'polypeptide(L)'
;MIEEIRIRDLGVITDATLTLGSGFTVVTGETGAGKTMVITALGLLLGARSDAGAVRTGAKSALAEAVVRLPEQSPAVLRSVEAGAELEKVDGGVELLVARTVNADGRSRAHLGGRSAPVGVLGEVGSHLVAVHGQTDQLRLKSATAQREALDKYAGESLRAALEDYRTGYARWRAAAAELSELRETARERVREAEFLAASLAEIDAAAPEPAEDETLKTEAMRLGNIEELRTASVKAHEALVAGDFADGSDATSLVDAAKRQLEQAGEHDPALAQAGQRLAEVGYILTDIAAELSSYSASLDGEGPGRLAEVESRRAELATLVRKYAPSIDEVLEWAETSRARLADLGGDGNRIESLEAELMELEARLQDEAAGLTKLRTEAAGELSSRVSAELAALAMPDARLVINVENTGEMGPHGADAIEFLLAPHPGAPPRPLGKGASGGELSRVMLAIEVVLAEVDPVPTFVFDEVDAGVGGKAAIEIGRRLAMLARHVQVIVVTHLPQVAAFAGHHIRVIKTSTSAGDGSGVTASDVVVLDREARIRELARMLAGHEDSESARAHAEELLATAAVPGEATTQTNKR
;
A
#
# COMPACT_ATOMS: atom_id res chain seq x y z
N MET A 1 2.26 -28.71 14.43
CA MET A 1 2.05 -28.81 15.89
C MET A 1 3.28 -28.35 16.65
N ILE A 2 3.12 -27.85 17.87
CA ILE A 2 4.23 -27.53 18.76
C ILE A 2 4.67 -28.84 19.45
N GLU A 3 5.94 -29.19 19.36
CA GLU A 3 6.46 -30.39 20.02
C GLU A 3 7.03 -30.08 21.41
N GLU A 4 7.72 -28.94 21.52
CA GLU A 4 8.37 -28.54 22.76
C GLU A 4 8.28 -27.02 22.94
N ILE A 5 8.12 -26.60 24.19
CA ILE A 5 8.26 -25.20 24.59
C ILE A 5 9.28 -25.14 25.73
N ARG A 6 10.31 -24.33 25.57
CA ARG A 6 11.27 -24.01 26.61
C ARG A 6 11.08 -22.59 27.12
N ILE A 7 11.01 -22.44 28.42
CA ILE A 7 10.82 -21.15 29.09
C ILE A 7 11.95 -20.95 30.09
N ARG A 8 12.65 -19.81 30.02
CA ARG A 8 13.70 -19.47 30.97
C ARG A 8 13.53 -18.06 31.49
N ASP A 9 13.65 -17.89 32.80
CA ASP A 9 13.60 -16.62 33.52
C ASP A 9 12.37 -15.75 33.23
N LEU A 10 11.21 -16.38 33.03
CA LEU A 10 9.94 -15.73 32.75
C LEU A 10 9.02 -15.79 34.00
N GLY A 11 8.73 -14.63 34.60
CA GLY A 11 7.91 -14.54 35.81
C GLY A 11 8.46 -15.38 36.95
N VAL A 12 7.72 -16.39 37.35
CA VAL A 12 8.10 -17.33 38.43
C VAL A 12 8.87 -18.58 37.90
N ILE A 13 8.96 -18.77 36.59
CA ILE A 13 9.65 -19.91 35.98
C ILE A 13 11.14 -19.57 35.81
N THR A 14 12.01 -20.43 36.35
CA THR A 14 13.48 -20.29 36.20
C THR A 14 13.97 -20.96 34.92
N ASP A 15 13.69 -22.23 34.73
CA ASP A 15 13.94 -23.02 33.52
C ASP A 15 12.92 -24.17 33.50
N ALA A 16 12.14 -24.26 32.44
CA ALA A 16 11.14 -25.30 32.26
C ALA A 16 11.06 -25.70 30.80
N THR A 17 10.96 -27.00 30.58
CA THR A 17 10.72 -27.59 29.25
C THR A 17 9.41 -28.35 29.28
N LEU A 18 8.48 -27.94 28.41
CA LEU A 18 7.18 -28.57 28.23
C LEU A 18 7.20 -29.39 26.94
N THR A 19 7.18 -30.69 27.04
CA THR A 19 6.94 -31.58 25.89
C THR A 19 5.44 -31.72 25.69
N LEU A 20 4.94 -31.39 24.52
CA LEU A 20 3.51 -31.35 24.19
C LEU A 20 3.10 -32.54 23.33
N GLY A 21 1.93 -33.11 23.61
CA GLY A 21 1.34 -34.16 22.79
C GLY A 21 0.67 -33.63 21.53
N SER A 22 0.45 -34.47 20.55
CA SER A 22 -0.23 -34.13 19.29
C SER A 22 -1.74 -33.94 19.43
N GLY A 23 -2.34 -34.39 20.52
CA GLY A 23 -3.78 -34.26 20.77
C GLY A 23 -4.10 -33.25 21.86
N PHE A 24 -4.94 -33.67 22.84
CA PHE A 24 -5.35 -32.82 23.95
C PHE A 24 -4.31 -32.85 25.09
N THR A 25 -3.65 -31.72 25.31
CA THR A 25 -2.75 -31.48 26.44
C THR A 25 -3.39 -30.54 27.44
N VAL A 26 -3.38 -30.93 28.73
CA VAL A 26 -3.84 -30.05 29.81
C VAL A 26 -2.67 -29.60 30.68
N VAL A 27 -2.70 -28.33 31.09
CA VAL A 27 -1.76 -27.71 32.03
C VAL A 27 -2.50 -27.37 33.33
N THR A 28 -2.12 -28.04 34.43
CA THR A 28 -2.67 -27.80 35.76
C THR A 28 -1.61 -27.28 36.73
N GLY A 29 -2.00 -26.97 37.95
CA GLY A 29 -1.10 -26.50 39.01
C GLY A 29 -1.82 -25.53 39.96
N GLU A 30 -1.17 -25.16 41.07
CA GLU A 30 -1.72 -24.23 42.03
C GLU A 30 -1.89 -22.82 41.47
N THR A 31 -2.79 -22.03 42.06
CA THR A 31 -2.94 -20.62 41.72
C THR A 31 -1.64 -19.87 41.99
N GLY A 32 -1.13 -19.13 41.01
CA GLY A 32 0.16 -18.44 41.12
C GLY A 32 1.40 -19.32 40.89
N ALA A 33 1.25 -20.61 40.52
CA ALA A 33 2.36 -21.50 40.22
C ALA A 33 3.02 -21.24 38.85
N GLY A 34 2.51 -20.32 38.04
CA GLY A 34 3.11 -20.01 36.74
C GLY A 34 2.34 -20.53 35.52
N LYS A 35 1.11 -21.03 35.67
CA LYS A 35 0.26 -21.45 34.53
C LYS A 35 0.11 -20.33 33.50
N THR A 36 -0.17 -19.10 33.95
CA THR A 36 -0.26 -17.90 33.09
C THR A 36 1.08 -17.60 32.38
N MET A 37 2.21 -18.00 32.97
CA MET A 37 3.52 -17.80 32.33
C MET A 37 3.71 -18.68 31.10
N VAL A 38 3.09 -19.88 31.07
CA VAL A 38 3.07 -20.72 29.86
C VAL A 38 2.32 -20.02 28.72
N ILE A 39 1.16 -19.43 29.03
CA ILE A 39 0.39 -18.63 28.06
C ILE A 39 1.17 -17.38 27.63
N THR A 40 1.82 -16.70 28.59
CA THR A 40 2.67 -15.54 28.29
C THR A 40 3.83 -15.92 27.36
N ALA A 41 4.49 -17.07 27.60
CA ALA A 41 5.57 -17.58 26.74
C ALA A 41 5.06 -17.85 25.32
N LEU A 42 3.91 -18.51 25.19
CA LEU A 42 3.25 -18.71 23.89
C LEU A 42 2.93 -17.37 23.22
N GLY A 43 2.35 -16.43 23.94
CA GLY A 43 2.08 -15.09 23.40
C GLY A 43 3.34 -14.38 22.89
N LEU A 44 4.46 -14.48 23.60
CA LEU A 44 5.74 -13.94 23.14
C LEU A 44 6.22 -14.60 21.84
N LEU A 45 6.09 -15.93 21.73
CA LEU A 45 6.43 -16.69 20.53
C LEU A 45 5.52 -16.35 19.33
N LEU A 46 4.30 -15.89 19.60
CA LEU A 46 3.32 -15.46 18.60
C LEU A 46 3.40 -13.96 18.27
N GLY A 47 4.48 -13.28 18.71
CA GLY A 47 4.68 -11.86 18.39
C GLY A 47 3.94 -10.86 19.29
N ALA A 48 3.33 -11.29 20.39
CA ALA A 48 2.69 -10.38 21.34
C ALA A 48 3.66 -9.33 21.89
N ARG A 49 3.10 -8.19 22.34
CA ARG A 49 3.89 -7.11 22.96
C ARG A 49 4.61 -7.64 24.19
N SER A 50 5.94 -7.42 24.25
CA SER A 50 6.75 -7.79 25.41
C SER A 50 6.58 -6.78 26.54
N ASP A 51 6.45 -7.30 27.77
CA ASP A 51 6.49 -6.51 29.00
C ASP A 51 7.79 -6.85 29.76
N ALA A 52 8.56 -5.82 30.10
CA ALA A 52 9.76 -5.96 30.93
C ALA A 52 9.43 -6.56 32.33
N GLY A 53 8.22 -6.30 32.83
CA GLY A 53 7.73 -6.88 34.09
C GLY A 53 7.55 -8.40 34.06
N ALA A 54 7.51 -9.02 32.86
CA ALA A 54 7.46 -10.47 32.74
C ALA A 54 8.85 -11.13 32.94
N VAL A 55 9.95 -10.38 32.90
CA VAL A 55 11.30 -10.90 33.20
C VAL A 55 11.40 -11.18 34.68
N ARG A 56 11.91 -12.37 35.03
CA ARG A 56 12.10 -12.78 36.43
C ARG A 56 12.95 -11.75 37.20
N THR A 57 12.54 -11.43 38.42
CA THR A 57 13.28 -10.51 39.30
C THR A 57 14.72 -11.02 39.50
N GLY A 58 15.70 -10.19 39.20
CA GLY A 58 17.13 -10.52 39.29
C GLY A 58 17.74 -11.14 38.02
N ALA A 59 16.93 -11.53 37.03
CA ALA A 59 17.42 -11.99 35.72
C ALA A 59 17.66 -10.81 34.76
N LYS A 60 18.59 -11.00 33.82
CA LYS A 60 18.90 -9.99 32.79
C LYS A 60 17.92 -10.06 31.61
N SER A 61 17.39 -11.24 31.34
CA SER A 61 16.46 -11.48 30.22
C SER A 61 15.63 -12.72 30.45
N ALA A 62 14.44 -12.75 29.88
CA ALA A 62 13.60 -13.94 29.76
C ALA A 62 13.71 -14.51 28.33
N LEU A 63 13.59 -15.84 28.21
CA LEU A 63 13.61 -16.55 26.93
C LEU A 63 12.39 -17.47 26.84
N ALA A 64 11.71 -17.42 25.70
CA ALA A 64 10.75 -18.42 25.27
C ALA A 64 11.22 -18.99 23.93
N GLU A 65 11.26 -20.33 23.83
CA GLU A 65 11.60 -21.06 22.60
C GLU A 65 10.54 -22.14 22.36
N ALA A 66 10.27 -22.43 21.08
CA ALA A 66 9.41 -23.53 20.69
C ALA A 66 9.96 -24.24 19.45
N VAL A 67 9.83 -25.55 19.45
CA VAL A 67 10.05 -26.40 18.27
C VAL A 67 8.68 -26.75 17.69
N VAL A 68 8.48 -26.40 16.42
CA VAL A 68 7.20 -26.57 15.74
C VAL A 68 7.38 -27.43 14.51
N ARG A 69 6.65 -28.56 14.44
CA ARG A 69 6.63 -29.44 13.26
C ARG A 69 5.46 -29.08 12.35
N LEU A 70 5.75 -28.88 11.06
CA LEU A 70 4.81 -28.38 10.06
C LEU A 70 4.96 -29.14 8.72
N PRO A 71 3.86 -29.25 7.92
CA PRO A 71 3.98 -29.64 6.52
C PRO A 71 4.80 -28.62 5.72
N GLU A 72 5.62 -29.09 4.77
CA GLU A 72 6.50 -28.23 3.96
C GLU A 72 5.75 -27.08 3.24
N GLN A 73 4.50 -27.30 2.83
CA GLN A 73 3.69 -26.33 2.09
C GLN A 73 2.77 -25.47 2.99
N SER A 74 2.96 -25.51 4.31
CA SER A 74 2.12 -24.69 5.20
C SER A 74 2.41 -23.20 5.03
N PRO A 75 1.42 -22.30 5.17
CA PRO A 75 1.62 -20.85 5.07
C PRO A 75 2.68 -20.32 6.03
N ALA A 76 2.77 -20.91 7.23
CA ALA A 76 3.79 -20.56 8.22
C ALA A 76 5.21 -20.89 7.72
N VAL A 77 5.40 -22.02 7.04
CA VAL A 77 6.68 -22.42 6.44
C VAL A 77 7.05 -21.49 5.30
N LEU A 78 6.14 -21.25 4.36
CA LEU A 78 6.37 -20.35 3.23
C LEU A 78 6.79 -18.96 3.71
N ARG A 79 6.05 -18.40 4.67
CA ARG A 79 6.35 -17.07 5.23
C ARG A 79 7.67 -17.05 6.00
N SER A 80 8.04 -18.15 6.66
CA SER A 80 9.31 -18.26 7.37
C SER A 80 10.50 -18.30 6.40
N VAL A 81 10.39 -19.03 5.29
CA VAL A 81 11.41 -19.09 4.24
C VAL A 81 11.60 -17.73 3.57
N GLU A 82 10.52 -17.02 3.25
CA GLU A 82 10.59 -15.65 2.73
C GLU A 82 11.34 -14.70 3.68
N ALA A 83 11.22 -14.93 4.99
CA ALA A 83 11.94 -14.17 6.00
C ALA A 83 13.40 -14.65 6.22
N GLY A 84 13.86 -15.65 5.47
CA GLY A 84 15.21 -16.17 5.52
C GLY A 84 15.46 -17.18 6.63
N ALA A 85 14.40 -17.79 7.21
CA ALA A 85 14.54 -18.83 8.23
C ALA A 85 15.20 -20.09 7.67
N GLU A 86 16.00 -20.77 8.48
CA GLU A 86 16.53 -22.11 8.20
C GLU A 86 15.56 -23.14 8.80
N LEU A 87 15.21 -24.14 8.02
CA LEU A 87 14.30 -25.20 8.41
C LEU A 87 15.03 -26.53 8.41
N GLU A 88 14.80 -27.35 9.43
CA GLU A 88 15.32 -28.71 9.47
C GLU A 88 14.29 -29.67 8.87
N LYS A 89 14.73 -30.51 7.90
CA LYS A 89 13.86 -31.52 7.32
C LYS A 89 13.78 -32.74 8.23
N VAL A 90 12.55 -33.12 8.53
CA VAL A 90 12.24 -34.30 9.39
C VAL A 90 11.23 -35.18 8.69
N ASP A 91 11.08 -36.44 9.20
CA ASP A 91 10.09 -37.36 8.66
C ASP A 91 8.67 -36.74 8.77
N GLY A 92 8.04 -36.55 7.61
CA GLY A 92 6.68 -35.99 7.51
C GLY A 92 6.55 -34.48 7.50
N GLY A 93 7.66 -33.70 7.32
CA GLY A 93 7.61 -32.27 7.19
C GLY A 93 8.90 -31.53 7.51
N VAL A 94 8.78 -30.39 8.15
CA VAL A 94 9.91 -29.55 8.59
C VAL A 94 9.75 -29.15 10.04
N GLU A 95 10.88 -29.00 10.73
CA GLU A 95 10.95 -28.35 12.05
C GLU A 95 11.36 -26.90 11.91
N LEU A 96 10.59 -26.05 12.58
CA LEU A 96 10.81 -24.62 12.69
C LEU A 96 11.10 -24.28 14.15
N LEU A 97 12.29 -23.76 14.42
CA LEU A 97 12.63 -23.19 15.73
C LEU A 97 12.16 -21.74 15.80
N VAL A 98 11.34 -21.43 16.79
CA VAL A 98 10.83 -20.08 17.08
C VAL A 98 11.33 -19.66 18.44
N ALA A 99 11.97 -18.47 18.55
CA ALA A 99 12.46 -18.00 19.83
C ALA A 99 12.24 -16.51 20.03
N ARG A 100 11.99 -16.12 21.29
CA ARG A 100 11.83 -14.73 21.72
C ARG A 100 12.60 -14.48 22.99
N THR A 101 13.49 -13.47 22.96
CA THR A 101 14.19 -12.98 24.14
C THR A 101 13.65 -11.60 24.52
N VAL A 102 13.34 -11.39 25.79
CA VAL A 102 12.93 -10.10 26.36
C VAL A 102 13.91 -9.70 27.44
N ASN A 103 14.55 -8.56 27.31
CA ASN A 103 15.49 -8.02 28.30
C ASN A 103 14.75 -7.23 29.40
N ALA A 104 15.35 -7.15 30.59
CA ALA A 104 14.81 -6.37 31.70
C ALA A 104 14.71 -4.85 31.40
N ASP A 105 15.39 -4.35 30.36
CA ASP A 105 15.28 -2.98 29.86
C ASP A 105 14.10 -2.78 28.88
N GLY A 106 13.28 -3.79 28.63
CA GLY A 106 12.14 -3.79 27.73
C GLY A 106 12.47 -4.06 26.26
N ARG A 107 13.74 -4.14 25.88
CA ARG A 107 14.11 -4.52 24.52
C ARG A 107 13.86 -5.99 24.28
N SER A 108 13.39 -6.33 23.08
CA SER A 108 13.17 -7.74 22.74
C SER A 108 13.73 -8.10 21.36
N ARG A 109 14.10 -9.37 21.22
CA ARG A 109 14.60 -9.94 19.96
C ARG A 109 13.83 -11.21 19.64
N ALA A 110 13.48 -11.37 18.36
CA ALA A 110 12.85 -12.57 17.86
C ALA A 110 13.80 -13.32 16.92
N HIS A 111 13.71 -14.65 16.93
CA HIS A 111 14.44 -15.53 16.04
C HIS A 111 13.48 -16.53 15.41
N LEU A 112 13.70 -16.80 14.12
CA LEU A 112 12.91 -17.73 13.33
C LEU A 112 13.87 -18.61 12.53
N GLY A 113 13.83 -19.92 12.74
CA GLY A 113 14.77 -20.86 12.13
C GLY A 113 16.23 -20.50 12.45
N GLY A 114 16.54 -20.15 13.71
CA GLY A 114 17.89 -19.77 14.14
C GLY A 114 18.36 -18.37 13.72
N ARG A 115 17.63 -17.65 12.86
CA ARG A 115 17.98 -16.29 12.38
C ARG A 115 17.16 -15.21 13.06
N SER A 116 17.75 -14.04 13.23
CA SER A 116 17.02 -12.88 13.79
C SER A 116 15.94 -12.42 12.81
N ALA A 117 14.72 -12.23 13.32
CA ALA A 117 13.57 -11.80 12.53
C ALA A 117 12.87 -10.57 13.17
N PRO A 118 12.22 -9.69 12.39
CA PRO A 118 11.34 -8.67 12.93
C PRO A 118 10.18 -9.30 13.70
N VAL A 119 9.74 -8.64 14.79
CA VAL A 119 8.61 -9.13 15.61
C VAL A 119 7.31 -9.23 14.83
N GLY A 120 7.10 -8.32 13.85
CA GLY A 120 5.94 -8.38 12.97
C GLY A 120 5.89 -9.68 12.16
N VAL A 121 7.02 -10.11 11.60
CA VAL A 121 7.13 -11.39 10.87
C VAL A 121 6.86 -12.58 11.79
N LEU A 122 7.37 -12.52 13.03
CA LEU A 122 7.05 -13.55 14.02
C LEU A 122 5.54 -13.63 14.31
N GLY A 123 4.86 -12.47 14.38
CA GLY A 123 3.41 -12.39 14.54
C GLY A 123 2.64 -12.98 13.35
N GLU A 124 3.07 -12.67 12.13
CA GLU A 124 2.49 -13.23 10.90
C GLU A 124 2.61 -14.77 10.87
N VAL A 125 3.81 -15.29 11.08
CA VAL A 125 4.05 -16.74 11.17
C VAL A 125 3.25 -17.35 12.31
N GLY A 126 3.26 -16.72 13.50
CA GLY A 126 2.52 -17.16 14.69
C GLY A 126 1.01 -17.30 14.46
N SER A 127 0.40 -16.40 13.69
CA SER A 127 -1.03 -16.46 13.35
C SER A 127 -1.43 -17.69 12.54
N HIS A 128 -0.49 -18.27 11.79
CA HIS A 128 -0.67 -19.53 11.06
C HIS A 128 -0.32 -20.78 11.89
N LEU A 129 0.29 -20.61 13.06
CA LEU A 129 0.71 -21.71 13.92
C LEU A 129 -0.27 -22.01 15.05
N VAL A 130 -0.72 -20.97 15.74
CA VAL A 130 -1.46 -21.10 16.99
C VAL A 130 -2.60 -20.08 17.07
N ALA A 131 -3.77 -20.56 17.46
CA ALA A 131 -4.87 -19.71 17.90
C ALA A 131 -4.97 -19.73 19.43
N VAL A 132 -4.83 -18.58 20.08
CA VAL A 132 -4.95 -18.44 21.54
C VAL A 132 -6.29 -17.81 21.90
N HIS A 133 -7.05 -18.49 22.76
CA HIS A 133 -8.37 -18.03 23.24
C HIS A 133 -8.33 -17.84 24.76
N GLY A 134 -8.54 -16.62 25.25
CA GLY A 134 -8.48 -16.30 26.70
C GLY A 134 -8.43 -14.79 26.95
N GLN A 135 -7.93 -14.39 28.11
CA GLN A 135 -7.77 -12.98 28.51
C GLN A 135 -6.79 -12.19 27.63
N THR A 136 -5.91 -12.84 26.93
CA THR A 136 -4.95 -12.22 26.03
C THR A 136 -5.60 -11.99 24.67
N ASP A 137 -5.55 -10.78 24.15
CA ASP A 137 -6.26 -10.12 23.06
C ASP A 137 -6.10 -10.73 21.64
N GLN A 138 -5.76 -12.01 21.49
CA GLN A 138 -5.50 -12.68 20.21
C GLN A 138 -6.66 -13.58 19.76
N LEU A 139 -7.79 -12.95 19.47
CA LEU A 139 -8.92 -13.64 18.86
C LEU A 139 -8.66 -13.80 17.35
N ARG A 140 -8.64 -15.03 16.87
CA ARG A 140 -8.53 -15.35 15.44
C ARG A 140 -9.60 -14.63 14.60
N LEU A 141 -10.81 -14.50 15.12
CA LEU A 141 -11.95 -13.85 14.44
C LEU A 141 -12.16 -12.38 14.87
N LYS A 142 -11.09 -11.64 15.22
CA LYS A 142 -11.19 -10.24 15.66
C LYS A 142 -11.41 -9.27 14.49
N SER A 143 -10.87 -9.53 13.31
CA SER A 143 -11.01 -8.67 12.15
C SER A 143 -12.11 -9.13 11.19
N ALA A 144 -12.77 -8.18 10.54
CA ALA A 144 -13.76 -8.46 9.50
C ALA A 144 -13.18 -9.35 8.37
N THR A 145 -11.90 -9.16 8.03
CA THR A 145 -11.21 -10.00 7.05
C THR A 145 -11.13 -11.45 7.50
N ALA A 146 -10.71 -11.71 8.74
CA ALA A 146 -10.61 -13.07 9.26
C ALA A 146 -11.99 -13.74 9.39
N GLN A 147 -13.03 -12.99 9.77
CA GLN A 147 -14.41 -13.47 9.83
C GLN A 147 -14.93 -13.85 8.44
N ARG A 148 -14.68 -13.03 7.43
CA ARG A 148 -15.03 -13.34 6.04
C ARG A 148 -14.29 -14.59 5.55
N GLU A 149 -12.98 -14.69 5.77
CA GLU A 149 -12.19 -15.83 5.35
C GLU A 149 -12.64 -17.13 6.00
N ALA A 150 -13.00 -17.09 7.28
CA ALA A 150 -13.55 -18.25 7.99
C ALA A 150 -14.90 -18.69 7.40
N LEU A 151 -15.81 -17.74 7.12
CA LEU A 151 -17.09 -18.01 6.48
C LEU A 151 -16.90 -18.52 5.04
N ASP A 152 -16.00 -17.92 4.26
CA ASP A 152 -15.72 -18.31 2.89
C ASP A 152 -15.14 -19.75 2.83
N LYS A 153 -14.28 -20.13 3.76
CA LYS A 153 -13.79 -21.50 3.89
C LYS A 153 -14.87 -22.48 4.31
N TYR A 154 -15.74 -22.08 5.25
CA TYR A 154 -16.88 -22.91 5.67
C TYR A 154 -17.87 -23.14 4.54
N ALA A 155 -18.14 -22.14 3.70
CA ALA A 155 -18.98 -22.26 2.52
C ALA A 155 -18.42 -23.23 1.45
N GLY A 156 -17.12 -23.56 1.52
CA GLY A 156 -16.49 -24.64 0.76
C GLY A 156 -16.18 -24.31 -0.70
N GLU A 157 -16.14 -25.37 -1.51
CA GLU A 157 -15.62 -25.34 -2.88
C GLU A 157 -16.44 -24.45 -3.82
N SER A 158 -17.77 -24.46 -3.65
CA SER A 158 -18.68 -23.67 -4.51
C SER A 158 -18.43 -22.16 -4.40
N LEU A 159 -18.22 -21.67 -3.18
CA LEU A 159 -17.89 -20.27 -2.97
C LEU A 159 -16.47 -19.96 -3.41
N ARG A 160 -15.51 -20.86 -3.18
CA ARG A 160 -14.11 -20.69 -3.61
C ARG A 160 -14.01 -20.51 -5.12
N ALA A 161 -14.69 -21.35 -5.89
CA ALA A 161 -14.71 -21.25 -7.36
C ALA A 161 -15.35 -19.94 -7.82
N ALA A 162 -16.53 -19.57 -7.28
CA ALA A 162 -17.21 -18.32 -7.61
C ALA A 162 -16.37 -17.08 -7.25
N LEU A 163 -15.62 -17.12 -6.14
CA LEU A 163 -14.75 -16.03 -5.71
C LEU A 163 -13.53 -15.87 -6.62
N GLU A 164 -12.98 -16.95 -7.17
CA GLU A 164 -11.85 -16.92 -8.12
C GLU A 164 -12.28 -16.30 -9.45
N ASP A 165 -13.46 -16.69 -9.97
CA ASP A 165 -14.05 -16.09 -11.17
C ASP A 165 -14.28 -14.59 -10.98
N TYR A 166 -14.89 -14.21 -9.86
CA TYR A 166 -15.12 -12.81 -9.50
C TYR A 166 -13.82 -12.01 -9.41
N ARG A 167 -12.77 -12.54 -8.76
CA ARG A 167 -11.47 -11.86 -8.63
C ARG A 167 -10.82 -11.60 -9.98
N THR A 168 -10.93 -12.56 -10.87
CA THR A 168 -10.40 -12.44 -12.24
C THR A 168 -11.12 -11.32 -13.00
N GLY A 169 -12.45 -11.29 -12.93
CA GLY A 169 -13.28 -10.22 -13.49
C GLY A 169 -12.97 -8.86 -12.88
N TYR A 170 -12.84 -8.79 -11.55
CA TYR A 170 -12.53 -7.55 -10.83
C TYR A 170 -11.16 -6.98 -11.18
N ALA A 171 -10.15 -7.84 -11.31
CA ALA A 171 -8.81 -7.42 -11.73
C ALA A 171 -8.82 -6.82 -13.15
N ARG A 172 -9.57 -7.44 -14.08
CA ARG A 172 -9.74 -6.93 -15.45
C ARG A 172 -10.48 -5.60 -15.47
N TRP A 173 -11.57 -5.47 -14.71
CA TRP A 173 -12.34 -4.23 -14.56
C TRP A 173 -11.46 -3.09 -14.02
N ARG A 174 -10.66 -3.35 -12.99
CA ARG A 174 -9.71 -2.36 -12.44
C ARG A 174 -8.65 -1.93 -13.44
N ALA A 175 -8.11 -2.87 -14.21
CA ALA A 175 -7.12 -2.56 -15.25
C ALA A 175 -7.72 -1.69 -16.34
N ALA A 176 -8.91 -2.04 -16.86
CA ALA A 176 -9.62 -1.27 -17.87
C ALA A 176 -10.02 0.14 -17.35
N ALA A 177 -10.45 0.26 -16.10
CA ALA A 177 -10.77 1.54 -15.49
C ALA A 177 -9.54 2.45 -15.34
N ALA A 178 -8.39 1.88 -14.98
CA ALA A 178 -7.12 2.61 -14.90
C ALA A 178 -6.67 3.09 -16.30
N GLU A 179 -6.72 2.21 -17.32
CA GLU A 179 -6.39 2.54 -18.70
C GLU A 179 -7.30 3.66 -19.24
N LEU A 180 -8.60 3.57 -19.00
CA LEU A 180 -9.56 4.61 -19.41
C LEU A 180 -9.27 5.95 -18.72
N SER A 181 -8.93 5.93 -17.45
CA SER A 181 -8.57 7.15 -16.69
C SER A 181 -7.35 7.84 -17.29
N GLU A 182 -6.30 7.08 -17.59
CA GLU A 182 -5.06 7.57 -18.21
C GLU A 182 -5.31 8.14 -19.61
N LEU A 183 -6.07 7.41 -20.44
CA LEU A 183 -6.44 7.88 -21.77
C LEU A 183 -7.28 9.15 -21.74
N ARG A 184 -8.22 9.26 -20.79
CA ARG A 184 -9.05 10.47 -20.63
C ARG A 184 -8.23 11.68 -20.17
N GLU A 185 -7.25 11.51 -19.29
CA GLU A 185 -6.33 12.58 -18.90
C GLU A 185 -5.49 13.04 -20.07
N THR A 186 -4.88 12.10 -20.78
CA THR A 186 -4.10 12.37 -22.00
C THR A 186 -4.95 13.02 -23.09
N ALA A 187 -6.17 12.54 -23.31
CA ALA A 187 -7.09 13.13 -24.27
C ALA A 187 -7.49 14.57 -23.90
N ARG A 188 -7.74 14.85 -22.61
CA ARG A 188 -8.02 16.20 -22.12
C ARG A 188 -6.84 17.16 -22.32
N GLU A 189 -5.63 16.70 -22.10
CA GLU A 189 -4.41 17.48 -22.36
C GLU A 189 -4.25 17.75 -23.87
N ARG A 190 -4.47 16.76 -24.71
CA ARG A 190 -4.45 16.91 -26.18
C ARG A 190 -5.51 17.87 -26.69
N VAL A 191 -6.73 17.83 -26.15
CA VAL A 191 -7.80 18.78 -26.52
C VAL A 191 -7.40 20.19 -26.14
N ARG A 192 -6.88 20.43 -24.94
CA ARG A 192 -6.41 21.76 -24.52
C ARG A 192 -5.25 22.26 -25.37
N GLU A 193 -4.30 21.37 -25.71
CA GLU A 193 -3.19 21.68 -26.62
C GLU A 193 -3.74 22.04 -27.99
N ALA A 194 -4.67 21.27 -28.53
CA ALA A 194 -5.29 21.53 -29.82
C ALA A 194 -6.07 22.87 -29.85
N GLU A 195 -6.86 23.16 -28.82
CA GLU A 195 -7.57 24.44 -28.68
C GLU A 195 -6.59 25.63 -28.61
N PHE A 196 -5.52 25.50 -27.84
CA PHE A 196 -4.48 26.51 -27.74
C PHE A 196 -3.79 26.74 -29.10
N LEU A 197 -3.36 25.66 -29.77
CA LEU A 197 -2.72 25.76 -31.08
C LEU A 197 -3.66 26.35 -32.14
N ALA A 198 -4.93 25.93 -32.16
CA ALA A 198 -5.93 26.45 -33.10
C ALA A 198 -6.17 27.95 -32.89
N ALA A 199 -6.33 28.40 -31.65
CA ALA A 199 -6.52 29.80 -31.33
C ALA A 199 -5.27 30.65 -31.68
N SER A 200 -4.08 30.13 -31.40
CA SER A 200 -2.81 30.77 -31.71
C SER A 200 -2.57 30.89 -33.21
N LEU A 201 -2.85 29.83 -33.95
CA LEU A 201 -2.76 29.85 -35.41
C LEU A 201 -3.77 30.81 -36.03
N ALA A 202 -4.99 30.87 -35.53
CA ALA A 202 -5.99 31.80 -36.02
C ALA A 202 -5.56 33.28 -35.78
N GLU A 203 -4.89 33.59 -34.65
CA GLU A 203 -4.33 34.91 -34.40
C GLU A 203 -3.19 35.27 -35.38
N ILE A 204 -2.27 34.32 -35.63
CA ILE A 204 -1.17 34.53 -36.57
C ILE A 204 -1.70 34.67 -38.01
N ASP A 205 -2.64 33.80 -38.40
CA ASP A 205 -3.23 33.82 -39.74
C ASP A 205 -4.05 35.08 -39.98
N ALA A 206 -4.73 35.60 -38.97
CA ALA A 206 -5.44 36.87 -39.04
C ALA A 206 -4.51 38.08 -39.20
N ALA A 207 -3.36 38.05 -38.55
CA ALA A 207 -2.33 39.08 -38.68
C ALA A 207 -1.55 38.93 -40.00
N ALA A 208 -1.53 37.73 -40.62
CA ALA A 208 -0.87 37.42 -41.89
C ALA A 208 0.54 38.05 -42.00
N PRO A 209 1.49 37.75 -41.11
CA PRO A 209 2.83 38.32 -41.15
C PRO A 209 3.63 37.78 -42.35
N GLU A 210 4.46 38.64 -42.97
CA GLU A 210 5.37 38.30 -44.07
C GLU A 210 6.79 38.04 -43.51
N PRO A 211 7.60 37.20 -44.23
CA PRO A 211 9.00 36.97 -43.81
C PRO A 211 9.80 38.26 -43.72
N ALA A 212 10.56 38.45 -42.65
CA ALA A 212 11.38 39.64 -42.34
C ALA A 212 10.60 40.98 -42.33
N GLU A 213 9.26 40.95 -42.17
CA GLU A 213 8.42 42.15 -42.18
C GLU A 213 8.78 43.10 -41.02
N ASP A 214 9.09 42.58 -39.85
CA ASP A 214 9.48 43.34 -38.66
C ASP A 214 10.76 44.13 -38.85
N GLU A 215 11.79 43.57 -39.48
CA GLU A 215 13.05 44.29 -39.78
C GLU A 215 12.87 45.30 -40.92
N THR A 216 12.05 44.96 -41.91
CA THR A 216 11.71 45.87 -42.97
C THR A 216 11.00 47.11 -42.47
N LEU A 217 9.94 46.91 -41.67
CA LEU A 217 9.17 48.00 -41.06
C LEU A 217 9.99 48.82 -40.04
N LYS A 218 10.92 48.18 -39.35
CA LYS A 218 11.84 48.86 -38.43
C LYS A 218 12.76 49.81 -39.15
N THR A 219 13.30 49.39 -40.29
CA THR A 219 14.14 50.21 -41.17
C THR A 219 13.33 51.36 -41.77
N GLU A 220 12.10 51.09 -42.24
CA GLU A 220 11.19 52.08 -42.75
C GLU A 220 10.79 53.11 -41.69
N ALA A 221 10.44 52.69 -40.45
CA ALA A 221 10.11 53.58 -39.34
C ALA A 221 11.28 54.51 -38.94
N MET A 222 12.51 53.95 -38.91
CA MET A 222 13.69 54.80 -38.66
C MET A 222 13.90 55.84 -39.74
N ARG A 223 13.70 55.50 -41.00
CA ARG A 223 13.79 56.41 -42.14
C ARG A 223 12.72 57.51 -42.06
N LEU A 224 11.46 57.12 -41.83
CA LEU A 224 10.32 58.05 -41.73
C LEU A 224 10.39 58.94 -40.49
N GLY A 225 10.89 58.44 -39.37
CA GLY A 225 11.08 59.18 -38.14
C GLY A 225 12.15 60.28 -38.22
N ASN A 226 13.11 60.13 -39.17
CA ASN A 226 14.17 61.10 -39.42
C ASN A 226 14.00 61.84 -40.73
N ILE A 227 12.81 61.80 -41.35
CA ILE A 227 12.57 62.33 -42.71
C ILE A 227 12.98 63.75 -42.88
N GLU A 228 12.74 64.64 -41.89
CA GLU A 228 13.06 66.06 -41.96
C GLU A 228 14.56 66.32 -41.86
N GLU A 229 15.29 65.50 -41.07
CA GLU A 229 16.74 65.55 -40.97
C GLU A 229 17.38 65.05 -42.28
N LEU A 230 16.87 63.96 -42.82
CA LEU A 230 17.34 63.37 -44.10
C LEU A 230 17.09 64.32 -45.27
N ARG A 231 15.92 64.94 -45.28
CA ARG A 231 15.57 65.97 -46.27
C ARG A 231 16.51 67.16 -46.22
N THR A 232 16.69 67.68 -44.97
CA THR A 232 17.58 68.84 -44.76
C THR A 232 19.01 68.56 -45.20
N ALA A 233 19.52 67.33 -44.82
CA ALA A 233 20.86 66.93 -45.18
C ALA A 233 21.04 66.78 -46.72
N SER A 234 20.06 66.13 -47.37
CA SER A 234 20.08 65.91 -48.82
C SER A 234 20.01 67.24 -49.61
N VAL A 235 19.12 68.16 -49.18
CA VAL A 235 18.99 69.52 -49.82
C VAL A 235 20.28 70.26 -49.64
N LYS A 236 20.84 70.33 -48.41
CA LYS A 236 22.10 71.08 -48.15
C LYS A 236 23.28 70.46 -48.92
N ALA A 237 23.35 69.12 -49.02
CA ALA A 237 24.39 68.50 -49.79
C ALA A 237 24.23 68.76 -51.30
N HIS A 238 23.00 68.72 -51.83
CA HIS A 238 22.70 69.05 -53.19
C HIS A 238 23.10 70.52 -53.49
N GLU A 239 22.67 71.49 -52.65
CA GLU A 239 23.02 72.91 -52.76
C GLU A 239 24.55 73.17 -52.72
N ALA A 240 25.30 72.41 -51.93
CA ALA A 240 26.75 72.46 -51.90
C ALA A 240 27.44 71.97 -53.18
N LEU A 241 26.79 71.02 -53.88
CA LEU A 241 27.33 70.45 -55.12
C LEU A 241 26.94 71.30 -56.34
N VAL A 242 25.68 71.73 -56.40
CA VAL A 242 25.12 72.51 -57.53
C VAL A 242 24.27 73.63 -56.99
N ALA A 243 24.77 74.90 -57.03
CA ALA A 243 24.01 76.09 -56.59
C ALA A 243 22.90 76.38 -57.57
N GLY A 244 21.67 76.63 -57.06
CA GLY A 244 20.58 77.16 -57.81
C GLY A 244 20.85 78.59 -58.25
N ASP A 245 20.15 79.05 -59.25
CA ASP A 245 20.30 80.37 -59.93
C ASP A 245 20.34 81.64 -59.06
N PHE A 246 20.15 81.51 -57.72
CA PHE A 246 20.05 82.60 -56.75
C PHE A 246 21.07 82.63 -55.60
N ALA A 247 22.08 81.73 -55.62
CA ALA A 247 23.07 81.61 -54.56
C ALA A 247 24.37 82.35 -54.92
N ASP A 248 24.73 83.35 -54.06
CA ASP A 248 25.97 84.12 -54.17
C ASP A 248 27.25 83.30 -53.81
N GLY A 249 27.15 82.02 -53.76
CA GLY A 249 28.26 81.06 -53.39
C GLY A 249 28.68 80.23 -54.57
N SER A 250 30.01 79.99 -54.69
CA SER A 250 30.55 79.07 -55.69
C SER A 250 30.29 77.65 -55.22
N ASP A 251 29.44 76.94 -55.91
CA ASP A 251 29.20 75.48 -55.69
C ASP A 251 30.37 74.65 -56.22
N ALA A 252 30.44 73.39 -55.76
CA ALA A 252 31.55 72.46 -56.08
C ALA A 252 31.69 72.24 -57.62
N THR A 253 30.55 72.07 -58.31
CA THR A 253 30.53 71.85 -59.76
C THR A 253 31.01 73.12 -60.52
N SER A 254 30.56 74.28 -60.11
CA SER A 254 30.99 75.58 -60.67
C SER A 254 32.49 75.85 -60.45
N LEU A 255 33.01 75.52 -59.25
CA LEU A 255 34.46 75.61 -58.91
C LEU A 255 35.32 74.62 -59.75
N VAL A 256 34.88 73.42 -59.87
CA VAL A 256 35.56 72.41 -60.72
C VAL A 256 35.55 72.83 -62.18
N ASP A 257 34.44 73.33 -62.67
CA ASP A 257 34.30 73.80 -64.08
C ASP A 257 35.14 75.07 -64.32
N ALA A 258 35.26 75.93 -63.36
CA ALA A 258 36.13 77.09 -63.47
C ALA A 258 37.64 76.69 -63.49
N ALA A 259 38.02 75.72 -62.60
CA ALA A 259 39.38 75.18 -62.58
C ALA A 259 39.70 74.45 -63.91
N LYS A 260 38.79 73.63 -64.43
CA LYS A 260 38.88 72.95 -65.69
C LYS A 260 39.13 73.88 -66.85
N ARG A 261 38.32 74.98 -67.00
CA ARG A 261 38.47 75.98 -68.01
C ARG A 261 39.86 76.66 -67.98
N GLN A 262 40.39 76.97 -66.78
CA GLN A 262 41.74 77.52 -66.64
C GLN A 262 42.83 76.50 -67.11
N LEU A 263 42.69 75.25 -66.82
CA LEU A 263 43.62 74.22 -67.24
C LEU A 263 43.50 73.85 -68.71
N GLU A 264 42.34 73.83 -69.30
CA GLU A 264 42.12 73.65 -70.71
C GLU A 264 42.81 74.75 -71.52
N GLN A 265 42.67 76.01 -71.07
CA GLN A 265 43.32 77.13 -71.75
C GLN A 265 44.87 77.08 -71.63
N ALA A 266 45.42 76.67 -70.46
CA ALA A 266 46.86 76.49 -70.27
C ALA A 266 47.39 75.19 -70.87
N GLY A 267 46.55 74.17 -71.10
CA GLY A 267 46.85 72.84 -71.66
C GLY A 267 47.26 72.87 -73.08
N GLU A 268 46.95 73.93 -73.83
CA GLU A 268 47.50 74.17 -75.21
C GLU A 268 49.03 74.29 -75.18
N HIS A 269 49.62 74.65 -74.06
CA HIS A 269 51.07 74.84 -73.91
C HIS A 269 51.79 73.71 -73.13
N ASP A 270 51.04 72.90 -72.38
CA ASP A 270 51.60 71.82 -71.55
C ASP A 270 50.65 70.58 -71.45
N PRO A 271 51.01 69.39 -72.01
CA PRO A 271 50.17 68.23 -71.97
C PRO A 271 49.79 67.69 -70.59
N ALA A 272 50.60 67.99 -69.57
CA ALA A 272 50.30 67.59 -68.20
C ALA A 272 49.10 68.36 -67.64
N LEU A 273 48.97 69.63 -68.02
CA LEU A 273 47.81 70.44 -67.64
C LEU A 273 46.54 70.05 -68.40
N ALA A 274 46.69 69.69 -69.71
CA ALA A 274 45.57 69.12 -70.46
C ALA A 274 45.00 67.82 -69.81
N GLN A 275 45.90 66.91 -69.37
CA GLN A 275 45.51 65.70 -68.62
C GLN A 275 44.83 66.02 -67.30
N ALA A 276 45.31 67.01 -66.54
CA ALA A 276 44.68 67.44 -65.29
C ALA A 276 43.26 68.00 -65.56
N GLY A 277 43.11 68.77 -66.66
CA GLY A 277 41.80 69.32 -67.12
C GLY A 277 40.79 68.19 -67.45
N GLN A 278 41.24 67.13 -68.11
CA GLN A 278 40.39 65.92 -68.35
C GLN A 278 39.93 65.23 -67.06
N ARG A 279 40.82 65.09 -66.11
CA ARG A 279 40.45 64.48 -64.79
C ARG A 279 39.44 65.37 -64.05
N LEU A 280 39.56 66.71 -64.12
CA LEU A 280 38.55 67.57 -63.53
C LEU A 280 37.20 67.49 -64.24
N ALA A 281 37.18 67.23 -65.57
CA ALA A 281 35.92 66.98 -66.26
C ALA A 281 35.23 65.71 -65.75
N GLU A 282 35.99 64.62 -65.51
CA GLU A 282 35.45 63.38 -64.90
C GLU A 282 34.86 63.65 -63.49
N VAL A 283 35.54 64.43 -62.63
CA VAL A 283 35.05 64.82 -61.33
C VAL A 283 33.75 65.67 -61.46
N GLY A 284 33.69 66.59 -62.44
CA GLY A 284 32.47 67.37 -62.70
C GLY A 284 31.24 66.47 -63.04
N TYR A 285 31.44 65.49 -63.86
CA TYR A 285 30.35 64.50 -64.15
C TYR A 285 29.91 63.73 -62.90
N ILE A 286 30.87 63.27 -62.07
CA ILE A 286 30.54 62.53 -60.85
C ILE A 286 29.78 63.41 -59.86
N LEU A 287 30.18 64.69 -59.70
CA LEU A 287 29.48 65.63 -58.84
C LEU A 287 28.05 65.90 -59.29
N THR A 288 27.85 66.06 -60.65
CA THR A 288 26.54 66.26 -61.25
C THR A 288 25.64 65.04 -61.05
N ASP A 289 26.19 63.82 -61.15
CA ASP A 289 25.45 62.55 -60.97
C ASP A 289 25.01 62.41 -59.49
N ILE A 290 25.92 62.65 -58.55
CA ILE A 290 25.61 62.64 -57.11
C ILE A 290 24.56 63.72 -56.77
N ALA A 291 24.65 64.91 -57.37
CA ALA A 291 23.66 65.97 -57.15
C ALA A 291 22.28 65.55 -57.66
N ALA A 292 22.21 64.86 -58.83
CA ALA A 292 20.95 64.37 -59.36
C ALA A 292 20.37 63.23 -58.48
N GLU A 293 21.21 62.33 -57.95
CA GLU A 293 20.77 61.33 -56.99
C GLU A 293 20.21 61.97 -55.72
N LEU A 294 20.90 62.96 -55.11
CA LEU A 294 20.43 63.67 -53.92
C LEU A 294 19.13 64.43 -54.15
N SER A 295 18.96 65.06 -55.33
CA SER A 295 17.71 65.75 -55.70
C SER A 295 16.56 64.77 -55.84
N SER A 296 16.80 63.62 -56.51
CA SER A 296 15.83 62.53 -56.65
C SER A 296 15.43 61.92 -55.29
N TYR A 297 16.42 61.72 -54.41
CA TYR A 297 16.18 61.27 -53.06
C TYR A 297 15.36 62.24 -52.25
N SER A 298 15.69 63.49 -52.21
CA SER A 298 14.91 64.52 -51.56
C SER A 298 13.47 64.59 -52.05
N ALA A 299 13.24 64.51 -53.34
CA ALA A 299 11.90 64.52 -53.95
C ALA A 299 11.09 63.27 -53.55
N SER A 300 11.77 62.10 -53.36
CA SER A 300 11.10 60.90 -52.90
C SER A 300 10.58 61.05 -51.47
N LEU A 301 11.25 61.83 -50.61
CA LEU A 301 10.84 62.05 -49.22
C LEU A 301 9.63 62.95 -49.08
N ASP A 302 9.34 63.78 -50.08
CA ASP A 302 8.19 64.73 -50.04
C ASP A 302 6.83 63.98 -50.18
N GLY A 303 6.81 62.76 -50.74
CA GLY A 303 5.60 61.96 -50.88
C GLY A 303 5.24 61.08 -49.63
N GLU A 304 6.15 61.02 -48.68
CA GLU A 304 6.00 60.16 -47.49
C GLU A 304 5.56 60.98 -46.28
N GLY A 305 4.24 61.18 -46.11
CA GLY A 305 3.66 62.03 -45.07
C GLY A 305 3.54 61.33 -43.68
N PRO A 306 3.16 62.08 -42.61
CA PRO A 306 2.99 61.57 -41.23
C PRO A 306 2.02 60.40 -41.10
N GLY A 307 1.08 60.21 -42.03
CA GLY A 307 0.14 59.14 -42.10
C GLY A 307 0.85 57.76 -42.30
N ARG A 308 1.87 57.72 -43.14
CA ARG A 308 2.61 56.49 -43.42
C ARG A 308 3.42 56.01 -42.21
N LEU A 309 4.03 56.92 -41.45
CA LEU A 309 4.71 56.58 -40.21
C LEU A 309 3.74 55.99 -39.18
N ALA A 310 2.54 56.53 -39.06
CA ALA A 310 1.52 56.01 -38.15
C ALA A 310 1.05 54.59 -38.55
N GLU A 311 0.88 54.32 -39.85
CA GLU A 311 0.56 52.99 -40.38
C GLU A 311 1.68 51.98 -40.07
N VAL A 312 2.94 52.34 -40.34
CA VAL A 312 4.12 51.50 -40.08
C VAL A 312 4.25 51.17 -38.59
N GLU A 313 4.11 52.18 -37.70
CA GLU A 313 4.19 51.96 -36.26
C GLU A 313 3.01 51.13 -35.75
N SER A 314 1.80 51.29 -36.28
CA SER A 314 0.65 50.44 -35.96
C SER A 314 0.90 48.99 -36.34
N ARG A 315 1.40 48.74 -37.53
CA ARG A 315 1.74 47.37 -38.01
C ARG A 315 2.87 46.76 -37.22
N ARG A 316 3.91 47.51 -36.87
CA ARG A 316 4.99 47.06 -35.99
C ARG A 316 4.47 46.67 -34.59
N ALA A 317 3.53 47.44 -34.02
CA ALA A 317 2.92 47.12 -32.74
C ALA A 317 2.12 45.81 -32.79
N GLU A 318 1.41 45.56 -33.90
CA GLU A 318 0.71 44.30 -34.16
C GLU A 318 1.68 43.13 -34.21
N LEU A 319 2.73 43.19 -35.04
CA LEU A 319 3.77 42.15 -35.17
C LEU A 319 4.53 41.93 -33.86
N ALA A 320 4.86 42.99 -33.11
CA ALA A 320 5.50 42.92 -31.80
C ALA A 320 4.64 42.15 -30.77
N THR A 321 3.32 42.12 -30.94
CA THR A 321 2.44 41.32 -30.10
C THR A 321 2.61 39.83 -30.39
N LEU A 322 2.72 39.43 -31.65
CA LEU A 322 3.00 38.07 -32.05
C LEU A 322 4.40 37.60 -31.57
N VAL A 323 5.41 38.46 -31.81
CA VAL A 323 6.79 38.18 -31.35
C VAL A 323 6.84 37.96 -29.85
N ARG A 324 6.19 38.80 -29.06
CA ARG A 324 6.18 38.62 -27.60
C ARG A 324 5.48 37.34 -27.13
N LYS A 325 4.48 36.86 -27.89
CA LYS A 325 3.69 35.68 -27.51
C LYS A 325 4.30 34.36 -27.95
N TYR A 326 4.88 34.30 -29.16
CA TYR A 326 5.17 33.06 -29.83
C TYR A 326 6.66 32.78 -30.08
N ALA A 327 7.44 33.79 -30.54
CA ALA A 327 8.86 33.59 -30.83
C ALA A 327 9.59 34.96 -30.92
N PRO A 328 10.96 35.01 -30.85
CA PRO A 328 11.73 36.24 -30.81
C PRO A 328 11.72 37.11 -32.09
N SER A 329 11.36 36.51 -33.23
CA SER A 329 11.29 37.20 -34.54
C SER A 329 10.06 36.75 -35.35
N ILE A 330 9.68 37.50 -36.37
CA ILE A 330 8.55 37.14 -37.26
C ILE A 330 8.86 35.85 -38.03
N ASP A 331 10.09 35.64 -38.48
CA ASP A 331 10.47 34.44 -39.17
C ASP A 331 10.32 33.18 -38.28
N GLU A 332 10.71 33.30 -37.00
CA GLU A 332 10.53 32.24 -36.01
C GLU A 332 9.05 32.04 -35.61
N VAL A 333 8.20 33.07 -35.66
CA VAL A 333 6.75 32.97 -35.50
C VAL A 333 6.13 32.15 -36.62
N LEU A 334 6.57 32.40 -37.86
CA LEU A 334 6.12 31.64 -39.02
C LEU A 334 6.56 30.17 -38.95
N GLU A 335 7.80 29.87 -38.53
CA GLU A 335 8.30 28.50 -38.30
C GLU A 335 7.51 27.81 -37.18
N TRP A 336 7.24 28.55 -36.07
CA TRP A 336 6.41 28.04 -34.98
C TRP A 336 5.00 27.71 -35.51
N ALA A 337 4.40 28.56 -36.34
CA ALA A 337 3.08 28.33 -36.91
C ALA A 337 3.05 27.04 -37.80
N GLU A 338 4.07 26.84 -38.62
CA GLU A 338 4.21 25.64 -39.45
C GLU A 338 4.29 24.37 -38.60
N THR A 339 5.17 24.37 -37.59
CA THR A 339 5.33 23.27 -36.63
C THR A 339 4.03 22.99 -35.89
N SER A 340 3.35 24.05 -35.46
CA SER A 340 2.07 23.96 -34.74
C SER A 340 0.93 23.41 -35.61
N ARG A 341 0.88 23.72 -36.92
CA ARG A 341 -0.09 23.13 -37.85
C ARG A 341 0.13 21.62 -37.97
N ALA A 342 1.39 21.19 -38.11
CA ALA A 342 1.72 19.78 -38.17
C ALA A 342 1.33 19.05 -36.86
N ARG A 343 1.60 19.66 -35.72
CA ARG A 343 1.24 19.11 -34.41
C ARG A 343 -0.28 19.04 -34.21
N LEU A 344 -1.03 20.05 -34.60
CA LEU A 344 -2.49 20.05 -34.54
C LEU A 344 -3.13 18.93 -35.35
N ALA A 345 -2.55 18.61 -36.50
CA ALA A 345 -3.01 17.50 -37.36
C ALA A 345 -2.79 16.12 -36.70
N ASP A 346 -1.73 15.96 -35.88
CA ASP A 346 -1.39 14.70 -35.20
C ASP A 346 -2.26 14.42 -33.93
N LEU A 347 -2.91 15.44 -33.36
CA LEU A 347 -3.66 15.32 -32.10
C LEU A 347 -5.03 14.59 -32.20
N GLY A 348 -5.46 14.10 -33.35
CA GLY A 348 -6.82 13.64 -33.63
C GLY A 348 -7.15 12.14 -33.44
N GLY A 349 -6.35 11.27 -32.76
CA GLY A 349 -6.36 9.81 -32.94
C GLY A 349 -7.07 8.86 -31.95
N ASP A 350 -7.49 9.24 -30.69
CA ASP A 350 -7.78 8.25 -29.62
C ASP A 350 -9.28 7.96 -29.31
N GLY A 351 -10.24 8.53 -30.03
CA GLY A 351 -11.68 8.40 -29.72
C GLY A 351 -12.19 6.94 -29.66
N ASN A 352 -11.78 6.09 -30.58
CA ASN A 352 -12.29 4.71 -30.70
C ASN A 352 -11.88 3.79 -29.50
N ARG A 353 -10.69 4.01 -28.91
CA ARG A 353 -10.23 3.18 -27.78
C ARG A 353 -10.97 3.53 -26.51
N ILE A 354 -11.27 4.81 -26.28
CA ILE A 354 -12.07 5.29 -25.14
C ILE A 354 -13.49 4.69 -25.19
N GLU A 355 -14.17 4.78 -26.32
CA GLU A 355 -15.51 4.20 -26.50
C GLU A 355 -15.51 2.69 -26.26
N SER A 356 -14.50 1.98 -26.77
CA SER A 356 -14.36 0.54 -26.58
C SER A 356 -14.16 0.17 -25.10
N LEU A 357 -13.33 0.93 -24.36
CA LEU A 357 -13.11 0.70 -22.94
C LEU A 357 -14.33 1.04 -22.09
N GLU A 358 -15.08 2.07 -22.45
CA GLU A 358 -16.34 2.40 -21.78
C GLU A 358 -17.38 1.27 -21.92
N ALA A 359 -17.51 0.71 -23.12
CA ALA A 359 -18.40 -0.43 -23.36
C ALA A 359 -17.94 -1.69 -22.60
N GLU A 360 -16.64 -2.00 -22.62
CA GLU A 360 -16.07 -3.12 -21.85
C GLU A 360 -16.28 -2.96 -20.34
N LEU A 361 -16.12 -1.75 -19.80
CA LEU A 361 -16.34 -1.47 -18.39
C LEU A 361 -17.78 -1.66 -17.97
N MET A 362 -18.74 -1.23 -18.78
CA MET A 362 -20.18 -1.44 -18.52
C MET A 362 -20.53 -2.93 -18.49
N GLU A 363 -20.00 -3.72 -19.42
CA GLU A 363 -20.22 -5.17 -19.47
C GLU A 363 -19.59 -5.86 -18.25
N LEU A 364 -18.34 -5.53 -17.92
CA LEU A 364 -17.65 -6.08 -16.74
C LEU A 364 -18.33 -5.70 -15.44
N GLU A 365 -18.82 -4.47 -15.30
CA GLU A 365 -19.53 -4.01 -14.10
C GLU A 365 -20.83 -4.76 -13.89
N ALA A 366 -21.65 -4.93 -14.92
CA ALA A 366 -22.88 -5.70 -14.85
C ALA A 366 -22.61 -7.16 -14.45
N ARG A 367 -21.62 -7.79 -15.09
CA ARG A 367 -21.20 -9.15 -14.75
C ARG A 367 -20.72 -9.28 -13.30
N LEU A 368 -19.88 -8.35 -12.83
CA LEU A 368 -19.39 -8.34 -11.46
C LEU A 368 -20.49 -8.14 -10.42
N GLN A 369 -21.53 -7.35 -10.74
CA GLN A 369 -22.70 -7.19 -9.87
C GLN A 369 -23.46 -8.51 -9.72
N ASP A 370 -23.67 -9.25 -10.80
CA ASP A 370 -24.32 -10.55 -10.78
C ASP A 370 -23.50 -11.59 -10.00
N GLU A 371 -22.17 -11.65 -10.26
CA GLU A 371 -21.25 -12.53 -9.55
C GLU A 371 -21.18 -12.19 -8.04
N ALA A 372 -21.15 -10.90 -7.68
CA ALA A 372 -21.18 -10.45 -6.28
C ALA A 372 -22.49 -10.85 -5.59
N ALA A 373 -23.62 -10.73 -6.26
CA ALA A 373 -24.92 -11.20 -5.73
C ALA A 373 -24.92 -12.72 -5.50
N GLY A 374 -24.27 -13.48 -6.39
CA GLY A 374 -24.02 -14.91 -6.23
C GLY A 374 -23.20 -15.23 -4.97
N LEU A 375 -22.11 -14.49 -4.74
CA LEU A 375 -21.29 -14.61 -3.53
C LEU A 375 -22.09 -14.29 -2.26
N THR A 376 -22.87 -13.20 -2.27
CA THR A 376 -23.75 -12.82 -1.15
C THR A 376 -24.72 -13.93 -0.78
N LYS A 377 -25.33 -14.59 -1.78
CA LYS A 377 -26.24 -15.71 -1.57
C LYS A 377 -25.53 -16.90 -0.90
N LEU A 378 -24.40 -17.35 -1.45
CA LEU A 378 -23.64 -18.47 -0.90
C LEU A 378 -23.16 -18.18 0.53
N ARG A 379 -22.71 -16.97 0.80
CA ARG A 379 -22.32 -16.52 2.15
C ARG A 379 -23.48 -16.50 3.11
N THR A 380 -24.64 -16.04 2.68
CA THR A 380 -25.86 -16.00 3.52
C THR A 380 -26.33 -17.39 3.90
N GLU A 381 -26.30 -18.34 2.97
CA GLU A 381 -26.62 -19.75 3.21
C GLU A 381 -25.64 -20.36 4.21
N ALA A 382 -24.33 -20.19 3.98
CA ALA A 382 -23.28 -20.67 4.88
C ALA A 382 -23.37 -20.01 6.27
N ALA A 383 -23.66 -18.71 6.35
CA ALA A 383 -23.83 -17.98 7.60
C ALA A 383 -25.00 -18.52 8.43
N GLY A 384 -26.11 -18.86 7.80
CA GLY A 384 -27.27 -19.47 8.45
C GLY A 384 -26.96 -20.84 9.03
N GLU A 385 -26.28 -21.69 8.24
CA GLU A 385 -25.87 -23.02 8.69
C GLU A 385 -24.84 -22.96 9.82
N LEU A 386 -23.77 -22.19 9.66
CA LEU A 386 -22.73 -22.00 10.67
C LEU A 386 -23.31 -21.44 11.96
N SER A 387 -24.15 -20.41 11.89
CA SER A 387 -24.86 -19.84 13.05
C SER A 387 -25.68 -20.87 13.80
N SER A 388 -26.39 -21.74 13.09
CA SER A 388 -27.22 -22.80 13.68
C SER A 388 -26.35 -23.85 14.39
N ARG A 389 -25.32 -24.37 13.71
CA ARG A 389 -24.41 -25.39 14.28
C ARG A 389 -23.68 -24.86 15.52
N VAL A 390 -23.12 -23.65 15.44
CA VAL A 390 -22.43 -23.03 16.59
C VAL A 390 -23.38 -22.76 17.75
N SER A 391 -24.60 -22.31 17.48
CA SER A 391 -25.60 -22.09 18.54
C SER A 391 -25.99 -23.40 19.25
N ALA A 392 -26.02 -24.51 18.54
CA ALA A 392 -26.22 -25.83 19.14
C ALA A 392 -25.06 -26.24 20.04
N GLU A 393 -23.82 -25.97 19.64
CA GLU A 393 -22.62 -26.22 20.46
C GLU A 393 -22.60 -25.31 21.71
N LEU A 394 -23.01 -24.06 21.62
CA LEU A 394 -23.11 -23.14 22.77
C LEU A 394 -24.07 -23.66 23.85
N ALA A 395 -25.18 -24.29 23.44
CA ALA A 395 -26.12 -24.89 24.39
C ALA A 395 -25.46 -26.01 25.21
N ALA A 396 -24.62 -26.85 24.59
CA ALA A 396 -23.85 -27.88 25.27
C ALA A 396 -22.76 -27.31 26.20
N LEU A 397 -22.25 -26.14 25.90
CA LEU A 397 -21.21 -25.44 26.67
C LEU A 397 -21.76 -24.54 27.80
N ALA A 398 -22.94 -24.86 28.34
CA ALA A 398 -23.64 -24.11 29.38
C ALA A 398 -24.03 -22.67 28.99
N MET A 399 -24.32 -22.46 27.71
CA MET A 399 -24.83 -21.21 27.16
C MET A 399 -26.11 -21.46 26.32
N PRO A 400 -27.19 -22.06 26.91
CA PRO A 400 -28.35 -22.53 26.12
C PRO A 400 -29.13 -21.40 25.46
N ASP A 401 -29.05 -20.23 26.01
CA ASP A 401 -29.78 -19.05 25.54
C ASP A 401 -28.94 -18.20 24.55
N ALA A 402 -27.64 -18.46 24.46
CA ALA A 402 -26.76 -17.73 23.56
C ALA A 402 -26.96 -18.14 22.10
N ARG A 403 -26.86 -17.19 21.20
CA ARG A 403 -26.95 -17.41 19.75
C ARG A 403 -25.83 -16.67 19.03
N LEU A 404 -25.16 -17.37 18.14
CA LEU A 404 -24.28 -16.75 17.15
C LEU A 404 -25.15 -16.20 16.01
N VAL A 405 -24.92 -14.98 15.61
CA VAL A 405 -25.54 -14.34 14.45
C VAL A 405 -24.40 -13.89 13.52
N ILE A 406 -24.42 -14.36 12.29
CA ILE A 406 -23.46 -13.92 11.29
C ILE A 406 -24.20 -13.01 10.33
N ASN A 407 -23.88 -11.72 10.38
CA ASN A 407 -24.43 -10.72 9.49
C ASN A 407 -23.64 -10.70 8.18
N VAL A 408 -24.35 -10.80 7.06
CA VAL A 408 -23.82 -10.65 5.71
C VAL A 408 -24.55 -9.47 5.09
N GLU A 409 -23.91 -8.32 5.06
CA GLU A 409 -24.48 -7.06 4.57
C GLU A 409 -23.83 -6.68 3.25
N ASN A 410 -24.66 -6.57 2.19
CA ASN A 410 -24.16 -6.05 0.92
C ASN A 410 -24.01 -4.54 1.02
N THR A 411 -22.78 -4.05 0.90
CA THR A 411 -22.43 -2.62 1.02
C THR A 411 -22.70 -1.84 -0.27
N GLY A 412 -22.92 -2.52 -1.39
CA GLY A 412 -22.99 -1.92 -2.73
C GLY A 412 -21.63 -1.51 -3.31
N GLU A 413 -20.57 -1.56 -2.53
CA GLU A 413 -19.21 -1.24 -2.99
C GLU A 413 -18.48 -2.51 -3.40
N MET A 414 -18.12 -2.62 -4.67
CA MET A 414 -17.36 -3.75 -5.19
C MET A 414 -15.91 -3.69 -4.72
N GLY A 415 -15.46 -4.77 -4.09
CA GLY A 415 -14.07 -4.97 -3.67
C GLY A 415 -13.47 -6.26 -4.25
N PRO A 416 -12.20 -6.56 -3.99
CA PRO A 416 -11.54 -7.77 -4.53
C PRO A 416 -12.09 -9.09 -3.99
N HIS A 417 -13.05 -9.06 -3.06
CA HIS A 417 -13.66 -10.21 -2.41
C HIS A 417 -15.19 -10.18 -2.46
N GLY A 418 -15.79 -9.45 -3.40
CA GLY A 418 -17.23 -9.22 -3.47
C GLY A 418 -17.64 -7.87 -2.88
N ALA A 419 -18.93 -7.71 -2.62
CA ALA A 419 -19.52 -6.48 -2.10
C ALA A 419 -20.02 -6.60 -0.65
N ASP A 420 -19.66 -7.68 0.08
CA ASP A 420 -20.19 -7.99 1.39
C ASP A 420 -19.29 -7.54 2.53
N ALA A 421 -19.89 -6.94 3.55
CA ALA A 421 -19.34 -6.82 4.90
C ALA A 421 -19.86 -7.99 5.74
N ILE A 422 -18.94 -8.70 6.41
CA ILE A 422 -19.27 -9.86 7.23
C ILE A 422 -18.89 -9.58 8.68
N GLU A 423 -19.87 -9.78 9.59
CA GLU A 423 -19.65 -9.56 11.01
C GLU A 423 -20.27 -10.71 11.84
N PHE A 424 -19.46 -11.27 12.75
CA PHE A 424 -19.89 -12.29 13.70
C PHE A 424 -20.32 -11.62 14.99
N LEU A 425 -21.56 -11.84 15.37
CA LEU A 425 -22.23 -11.23 16.50
C LEU A 425 -22.68 -12.31 17.49
N LEU A 426 -22.67 -11.99 18.78
CA LEU A 426 -23.21 -12.82 19.85
C LEU A 426 -24.42 -12.16 20.47
N ALA A 427 -25.55 -12.86 20.49
CA ALA A 427 -26.69 -12.56 21.34
C ALA A 427 -26.64 -13.46 22.59
N PRO A 428 -26.33 -12.96 23.78
CA PRO A 428 -26.09 -13.78 24.98
C PRO A 428 -27.36 -14.45 25.54
N HIS A 429 -28.54 -13.87 25.29
CA HIS A 429 -29.85 -14.41 25.67
C HIS A 429 -30.97 -13.89 24.73
N PRO A 430 -32.15 -14.54 24.69
CA PRO A 430 -33.29 -14.05 23.91
C PRO A 430 -33.68 -12.62 24.31
N GLY A 431 -33.81 -11.75 23.30
CA GLY A 431 -34.15 -10.34 23.49
C GLY A 431 -32.92 -9.41 23.70
N ALA A 432 -31.72 -9.93 23.87
CA ALA A 432 -30.53 -9.11 23.86
C ALA A 432 -30.13 -8.75 22.41
N PRO A 433 -29.74 -7.50 22.14
CA PRO A 433 -29.23 -7.13 20.83
C PRO A 433 -27.92 -7.88 20.55
N PRO A 434 -27.74 -8.44 19.33
CA PRO A 434 -26.47 -9.02 18.93
C PRO A 434 -25.34 -7.98 19.01
N ARG A 435 -24.16 -8.38 19.51
CA ARG A 435 -22.98 -7.53 19.65
C ARG A 435 -21.75 -8.22 19.08
N PRO A 436 -20.78 -7.46 18.55
CA PRO A 436 -19.51 -8.02 18.08
C PRO A 436 -18.86 -8.92 19.15
N LEU A 437 -18.28 -10.06 18.71
CA LEU A 437 -17.72 -11.09 19.61
C LEU A 437 -16.75 -10.54 20.66
N GLY A 438 -15.98 -9.49 20.33
CA GLY A 438 -15.02 -8.87 21.25
C GLY A 438 -15.63 -7.86 22.25
N LYS A 439 -16.95 -7.60 22.21
CA LYS A 439 -17.60 -6.56 23.02
C LYS A 439 -18.78 -7.14 23.80
N GLY A 440 -18.57 -7.46 25.08
CA GLY A 440 -19.71 -7.73 25.97
C GLY A 440 -19.83 -9.14 26.54
N ALA A 441 -18.89 -10.05 26.29
CA ALA A 441 -18.79 -11.34 26.96
C ALA A 441 -17.68 -11.30 28.03
N SER A 442 -17.84 -12.05 29.12
CA SER A 442 -16.75 -12.32 30.05
C SER A 442 -15.68 -13.19 29.38
N GLY A 443 -14.41 -13.17 29.90
CA GLY A 443 -13.32 -13.97 29.32
C GLY A 443 -13.70 -15.44 29.13
N GLY A 444 -14.31 -16.06 30.16
CA GLY A 444 -14.75 -17.46 30.07
C GLY A 444 -15.90 -17.69 29.10
N GLU A 445 -16.87 -16.77 28.98
CA GLU A 445 -17.93 -16.85 27.97
C GLU A 445 -17.34 -16.75 26.58
N LEU A 446 -16.44 -15.81 26.35
CA LEU A 446 -15.80 -15.62 25.07
C LEU A 446 -14.98 -16.86 24.67
N SER A 447 -14.22 -17.46 25.61
CA SER A 447 -13.47 -18.70 25.34
C SER A 447 -14.40 -19.87 24.96
N ARG A 448 -15.58 -19.99 25.57
CA ARG A 448 -16.57 -21.00 25.21
C ARG A 448 -17.21 -20.74 23.84
N VAL A 449 -17.49 -19.47 23.52
CA VAL A 449 -17.99 -19.09 22.18
C VAL A 449 -16.95 -19.43 21.11
N MET A 450 -15.68 -19.12 21.36
CA MET A 450 -14.60 -19.47 20.45
C MET A 450 -14.44 -21.00 20.33
N LEU A 451 -14.52 -21.74 21.44
CA LEU A 451 -14.52 -23.20 21.37
C LEU A 451 -15.67 -23.75 20.52
N ALA A 452 -16.89 -23.23 20.67
CA ALA A 452 -18.03 -23.64 19.86
C ALA A 452 -17.79 -23.39 18.36
N ILE A 453 -17.27 -22.21 18.02
CA ILE A 453 -16.95 -21.85 16.63
C ILE A 453 -15.84 -22.78 16.08
N GLU A 454 -14.76 -22.95 16.82
CA GLU A 454 -13.61 -23.73 16.36
C GLU A 454 -13.92 -25.23 16.24
N VAL A 455 -14.79 -25.78 17.08
CA VAL A 455 -15.26 -27.18 16.93
C VAL A 455 -15.99 -27.37 15.61
N VAL A 456 -16.78 -26.37 15.18
CA VAL A 456 -17.53 -26.45 13.90
C VAL A 456 -16.61 -26.17 12.71
N LEU A 457 -15.64 -25.26 12.85
CA LEU A 457 -14.72 -24.88 11.77
C LEU A 457 -13.55 -25.87 11.59
N ALA A 458 -13.23 -26.68 12.60
CA ALA A 458 -12.06 -27.59 12.59
C ALA A 458 -12.09 -28.59 11.42
N GLU A 459 -13.25 -28.89 10.87
CA GLU A 459 -13.39 -29.79 9.72
C GLU A 459 -12.96 -29.14 8.40
N VAL A 460 -13.01 -27.80 8.32
CA VAL A 460 -12.81 -27.05 7.05
C VAL A 460 -11.60 -26.13 7.06
N ASP A 461 -11.17 -25.66 8.22
CA ASP A 461 -10.03 -24.74 8.36
C ASP A 461 -9.23 -24.96 9.66
N PRO A 462 -8.53 -26.08 9.79
CA PRO A 462 -7.78 -26.38 10.99
C PRO A 462 -6.50 -25.53 11.11
N VAL A 463 -6.41 -24.71 12.17
CA VAL A 463 -5.13 -24.18 12.64
C VAL A 463 -4.40 -25.32 13.37
N PRO A 464 -3.07 -25.50 13.21
CA PRO A 464 -2.35 -26.65 13.78
C PRO A 464 -2.48 -26.81 15.29
N THR A 465 -2.58 -25.69 16.02
CA THR A 465 -2.62 -25.69 17.50
C THR A 465 -3.60 -24.67 18.04
N PHE A 466 -4.48 -25.09 18.94
CA PHE A 466 -5.35 -24.22 19.74
C PHE A 466 -4.92 -24.18 21.19
N VAL A 467 -4.95 -23.00 21.77
CA VAL A 467 -4.66 -22.77 23.20
C VAL A 467 -5.88 -22.11 23.85
N PHE A 468 -6.45 -22.76 24.86
CA PHE A 468 -7.57 -22.21 25.61
C PHE A 468 -7.16 -21.88 27.05
N ASP A 469 -7.40 -20.64 27.45
CA ASP A 469 -7.28 -20.18 28.82
C ASP A 469 -8.66 -19.78 29.35
N GLU A 470 -8.93 -20.09 30.62
CA GLU A 470 -10.19 -19.74 31.29
C GLU A 470 -11.48 -20.28 30.60
N VAL A 471 -11.39 -21.27 29.73
CA VAL A 471 -12.57 -21.86 29.06
C VAL A 471 -13.58 -22.44 30.07
N ASP A 472 -13.09 -22.81 31.23
CA ASP A 472 -13.80 -23.40 32.37
C ASP A 472 -14.22 -22.35 33.44
N ALA A 473 -13.97 -21.05 33.23
CA ALA A 473 -14.34 -20.01 34.18
C ALA A 473 -15.86 -19.91 34.37
N GLY A 474 -16.30 -19.95 35.63
CA GLY A 474 -17.70 -19.82 36.00
C GLY A 474 -18.58 -21.05 35.68
N VAL A 475 -17.98 -22.19 35.35
CA VAL A 475 -18.70 -23.47 35.08
C VAL A 475 -18.27 -24.58 36.01
N GLY A 476 -19.11 -25.61 36.17
CA GLY A 476 -18.80 -26.79 36.96
C GLY A 476 -19.76 -27.94 36.63
N GLY A 477 -19.58 -29.07 37.30
CA GLY A 477 -20.45 -30.24 37.16
C GLY A 477 -20.56 -30.75 35.71
N LYS A 478 -21.77 -30.91 35.22
CA LYS A 478 -22.02 -31.49 33.90
C LYS A 478 -21.49 -30.61 32.75
N ALA A 479 -21.52 -29.28 32.90
CA ALA A 479 -21.03 -28.36 31.89
C ALA A 479 -19.50 -28.47 31.72
N ALA A 480 -18.74 -28.66 32.79
CA ALA A 480 -17.29 -28.87 32.71
C ALA A 480 -16.95 -30.18 31.97
N ILE A 481 -17.75 -31.25 32.15
CA ILE A 481 -17.61 -32.52 31.41
C ILE A 481 -17.84 -32.26 29.92
N GLU A 482 -18.86 -31.51 29.55
CA GLU A 482 -19.15 -31.21 28.14
C GLU A 482 -18.06 -30.35 27.50
N ILE A 483 -17.49 -29.37 28.22
CA ILE A 483 -16.30 -28.62 27.77
C ILE A 483 -15.14 -29.57 27.48
N GLY A 484 -14.80 -30.46 28.44
CA GLY A 484 -13.73 -31.46 28.25
C GLY A 484 -13.97 -32.34 27.03
N ARG A 485 -15.23 -32.78 26.83
CA ARG A 485 -15.62 -33.60 25.66
C ARG A 485 -15.42 -32.85 24.33
N ARG A 486 -15.83 -31.54 24.25
CA ARG A 486 -15.64 -30.73 23.04
C ARG A 486 -14.18 -30.48 22.74
N LEU A 487 -13.37 -30.20 23.76
CA LEU A 487 -11.91 -30.06 23.62
C LEU A 487 -11.28 -31.38 23.11
N ALA A 488 -11.70 -32.52 23.64
CA ALA A 488 -11.23 -33.81 23.14
C ALA A 488 -11.70 -34.11 21.70
N MET A 489 -12.89 -33.71 21.30
CA MET A 489 -13.36 -33.78 19.91
C MET A 489 -12.52 -32.93 18.98
N LEU A 490 -12.28 -31.67 19.34
CA LEU A 490 -11.43 -30.75 18.58
C LEU A 490 -10.00 -31.34 18.45
N ALA A 491 -9.48 -31.92 19.51
CA ALA A 491 -8.15 -32.53 19.56
C ALA A 491 -7.95 -33.75 18.66
N ARG A 492 -9.00 -34.31 18.05
CA ARG A 492 -8.88 -35.35 17.02
C ARG A 492 -8.33 -34.84 15.70
N HIS A 493 -8.52 -33.57 15.44
CA HIS A 493 -8.14 -32.92 14.19
C HIS A 493 -6.89 -32.05 14.34
N VAL A 494 -6.70 -31.44 15.53
CA VAL A 494 -5.67 -30.44 15.80
C VAL A 494 -5.05 -30.64 17.19
N GLN A 495 -3.90 -30.03 17.44
CA GLN A 495 -3.34 -29.99 18.77
C GLN A 495 -4.11 -29.00 19.65
N VAL A 496 -4.51 -29.41 20.86
CA VAL A 496 -5.25 -28.57 21.81
C VAL A 496 -4.49 -28.51 23.12
N ILE A 497 -4.18 -27.30 23.58
CA ILE A 497 -3.53 -27.02 24.86
C ILE A 497 -4.50 -26.22 25.72
N VAL A 498 -4.79 -26.70 26.94
CA VAL A 498 -5.75 -26.03 27.82
C VAL A 498 -5.14 -25.80 29.19
N VAL A 499 -5.24 -24.58 29.68
CA VAL A 499 -4.97 -24.24 31.08
C VAL A 499 -6.28 -24.32 31.85
N THR A 500 -6.38 -25.21 32.84
CA THR A 500 -7.61 -25.46 33.60
C THR A 500 -7.35 -25.63 35.08
N HIS A 501 -8.36 -25.32 35.88
CA HIS A 501 -8.43 -25.63 37.31
C HIS A 501 -9.48 -26.71 37.62
N LEU A 502 -10.23 -27.19 36.59
CA LEU A 502 -11.30 -28.18 36.75
C LEU A 502 -10.82 -29.62 36.43
N PRO A 503 -10.93 -30.54 37.38
CA PRO A 503 -10.57 -31.92 37.16
C PRO A 503 -11.44 -32.60 36.08
N GLN A 504 -12.70 -32.17 35.92
CA GLN A 504 -13.63 -32.65 34.89
C GLN A 504 -13.14 -32.36 33.48
N VAL A 505 -12.47 -31.23 33.24
CA VAL A 505 -11.86 -30.89 31.95
C VAL A 505 -10.53 -31.64 31.79
N ALA A 506 -9.70 -31.65 32.83
CA ALA A 506 -8.39 -32.26 32.82
C ALA A 506 -8.44 -33.79 32.61
N ALA A 507 -9.53 -34.43 32.99
CA ALA A 507 -9.73 -35.89 32.81
C ALA A 507 -9.75 -36.29 31.33
N PHE A 508 -10.21 -35.43 30.41
CA PHE A 508 -10.32 -35.73 28.98
C PHE A 508 -9.00 -35.62 28.21
N ALA A 509 -7.97 -35.01 28.79
CA ALA A 509 -6.70 -34.81 28.09
C ALA A 509 -5.92 -36.14 27.97
N GLY A 510 -5.29 -36.36 26.83
CA GLY A 510 -4.35 -37.46 26.63
C GLY A 510 -2.99 -37.21 27.27
N HIS A 511 -2.61 -35.93 27.39
CA HIS A 511 -1.34 -35.51 27.96
C HIS A 511 -1.57 -34.51 29.10
N HIS A 512 -0.94 -34.74 30.27
CA HIS A 512 -1.18 -33.92 31.45
C HIS A 512 0.14 -33.37 32.00
N ILE A 513 0.25 -32.08 32.05
CA ILE A 513 1.40 -31.33 32.53
C ILE A 513 1.00 -30.61 33.82
N ARG A 514 1.79 -30.77 34.88
CA ARG A 514 1.61 -30.06 36.15
C ARG A 514 2.72 -29.05 36.36
N VAL A 515 2.33 -27.80 36.69
CA VAL A 515 3.24 -26.77 37.14
C VAL A 515 3.29 -26.79 38.67
N ILE A 516 4.48 -27.08 39.21
CA ILE A 516 4.72 -27.25 40.64
C ILE A 516 5.50 -26.04 41.19
N LYS A 517 5.06 -25.52 42.32
CA LYS A 517 5.75 -24.44 43.01
C LYS A 517 6.79 -25.02 43.95
N THR A 518 8.07 -24.74 43.72
CA THR A 518 9.16 -25.16 44.59
C THR A 518 9.68 -23.94 45.33
N SER A 519 9.48 -23.91 46.67
CA SER A 519 10.06 -22.86 47.51
C SER A 519 11.43 -23.34 48.00
N THR A 520 12.50 -22.80 47.53
CA THR A 520 13.83 -22.95 48.12
C THR A 520 13.99 -21.92 49.21
N SER A 521 13.99 -22.39 50.48
CA SER A 521 14.35 -21.57 51.63
C SER A 521 15.85 -21.27 51.57
N ALA A 522 16.25 -20.13 51.02
CA ALA A 522 17.60 -19.61 51.27
C ALA A 522 17.63 -19.10 52.71
N GLY A 523 18.68 -19.44 53.47
CA GLY A 523 18.80 -19.19 54.90
C GLY A 523 18.84 -17.71 55.36
N ASP A 524 18.50 -16.77 54.47
CA ASP A 524 18.50 -15.31 54.74
C ASP A 524 17.09 -14.66 54.64
N GLY A 525 16.01 -15.48 54.62
CA GLY A 525 14.63 -14.94 54.64
C GLY A 525 14.10 -14.44 53.29
N SER A 526 14.86 -14.45 52.20
CA SER A 526 14.41 -14.15 50.87
C SER A 526 14.02 -15.45 50.14
N GLY A 527 12.81 -15.93 50.41
CA GLY A 527 12.26 -17.11 49.71
C GLY A 527 12.08 -16.89 48.21
N VAL A 528 13.01 -17.30 47.38
CA VAL A 528 12.85 -17.29 45.91
C VAL A 528 11.95 -18.45 45.54
N THR A 529 10.75 -18.15 45.06
CA THR A 529 9.82 -19.15 44.54
C THR A 529 10.25 -19.49 43.10
N ALA A 530 10.58 -20.75 42.86
CA ALA A 530 10.80 -21.33 41.53
C ALA A 530 9.62 -22.22 41.17
N SER A 531 9.26 -22.29 39.91
CA SER A 531 8.27 -23.24 39.40
C SER A 531 8.95 -24.23 38.49
N ASP A 532 8.61 -25.51 38.67
CA ASP A 532 9.05 -26.63 37.85
C ASP A 532 7.85 -27.20 37.08
N VAL A 533 8.11 -27.87 35.98
CA VAL A 533 7.10 -28.45 35.09
C VAL A 533 7.33 -29.97 34.96
N VAL A 534 6.29 -30.74 35.23
CA VAL A 534 6.35 -32.20 35.23
C VAL A 534 5.23 -32.77 34.36
N VAL A 535 5.59 -33.66 33.44
CA VAL A 535 4.64 -34.49 32.71
C VAL A 535 4.19 -35.65 33.63
N LEU A 536 2.88 -35.81 33.78
CA LEU A 536 2.29 -36.79 34.69
C LEU A 536 2.06 -38.13 33.98
N ASP A 537 2.55 -39.18 34.60
CA ASP A 537 2.11 -40.53 34.26
C ASP A 537 0.69 -40.80 34.80
N ARG A 538 0.15 -41.98 34.54
CA ARG A 538 -1.22 -42.34 34.92
C ARG A 538 -1.46 -42.20 36.43
N GLU A 539 -0.52 -42.67 37.26
CA GLU A 539 -0.67 -42.64 38.71
C GLU A 539 -0.54 -41.23 39.28
N ALA A 540 0.44 -40.46 38.82
CA ALA A 540 0.60 -39.05 39.17
C ALA A 540 -0.62 -38.20 38.72
N ARG A 541 -1.22 -38.54 37.59
CA ARG A 541 -2.43 -37.90 37.08
C ARG A 541 -3.64 -38.15 37.99
N ILE A 542 -3.84 -39.38 38.48
CA ILE A 542 -4.89 -39.70 39.47
C ILE A 542 -4.68 -38.85 40.73
N ARG A 543 -3.46 -38.76 41.24
CA ARG A 543 -3.12 -37.94 42.41
C ARG A 543 -3.40 -36.48 42.18
N GLU A 544 -3.02 -35.95 41.03
CA GLU A 544 -3.28 -34.53 40.72
C GLU A 544 -4.78 -34.24 40.57
N LEU A 545 -5.54 -35.10 39.91
CA LEU A 545 -7.00 -34.97 39.82
C LEU A 545 -7.67 -35.05 41.21
N ALA A 546 -7.20 -35.96 42.09
CA ALA A 546 -7.66 -36.06 43.47
C ALA A 546 -7.36 -34.78 44.26
N ARG A 547 -6.15 -34.19 44.10
CA ARG A 547 -5.78 -32.89 44.68
C ARG A 547 -6.69 -31.77 44.17
N MET A 548 -7.01 -31.74 42.88
CA MET A 548 -7.92 -30.76 42.29
C MET A 548 -9.36 -30.91 42.81
N LEU A 549 -9.81 -32.12 43.18
CA LEU A 549 -11.14 -32.41 43.72
C LEU A 549 -11.27 -32.05 45.18
N ALA A 550 -10.27 -32.45 46.01
CA ALA A 550 -10.36 -32.39 47.47
C ALA A 550 -9.35 -31.45 48.14
N GLY A 551 -8.43 -30.85 47.39
CA GLY A 551 -7.35 -29.97 47.92
C GLY A 551 -6.11 -30.74 48.40
N HIS A 552 -6.15 -32.10 48.53
CA HIS A 552 -5.04 -32.96 48.94
C HIS A 552 -4.98 -34.24 48.15
N GLU A 553 -3.77 -34.77 47.96
CA GLU A 553 -3.48 -35.92 47.10
C GLU A 553 -3.82 -37.29 47.75
N ASP A 554 -3.95 -37.36 49.07
CA ASP A 554 -4.02 -38.62 49.85
C ASP A 554 -5.44 -39.08 50.22
N SER A 555 -6.49 -38.41 49.74
CA SER A 555 -7.88 -38.79 49.98
C SER A 555 -8.26 -40.02 49.11
N GLU A 556 -8.55 -41.17 49.73
CA GLU A 556 -8.99 -42.37 49.02
C GLU A 556 -10.29 -42.13 48.22
N SER A 557 -11.24 -41.40 48.78
CA SER A 557 -12.49 -41.08 48.08
C SER A 557 -12.27 -40.15 46.88
N ALA A 558 -11.33 -39.19 46.97
CA ALA A 558 -10.98 -38.33 45.86
C ALA A 558 -10.22 -39.08 44.76
N ARG A 559 -9.36 -40.05 45.12
CA ARG A 559 -8.68 -40.91 44.14
C ARG A 559 -9.69 -41.80 43.41
N ALA A 560 -10.63 -42.44 44.13
CA ALA A 560 -11.69 -43.23 43.50
C ALA A 560 -12.55 -42.39 42.53
N HIS A 561 -12.90 -41.14 42.89
CA HIS A 561 -13.63 -40.20 42.05
C HIS A 561 -12.77 -39.74 40.84
N ALA A 562 -11.46 -39.53 41.00
CA ALA A 562 -10.54 -39.21 39.92
C ALA A 562 -10.45 -40.37 38.88
N GLU A 563 -10.41 -41.63 39.37
CA GLU A 563 -10.44 -42.81 38.50
C GLU A 563 -11.76 -42.92 37.72
N GLU A 564 -12.89 -42.64 38.38
CA GLU A 564 -14.21 -42.63 37.73
C GLU A 564 -14.29 -41.53 36.64
N LEU A 565 -13.77 -40.32 36.90
CA LEU A 565 -13.68 -39.25 35.91
C LEU A 565 -12.84 -39.68 34.70
N LEU A 566 -11.67 -40.31 34.93
CA LEU A 566 -10.81 -40.81 33.86
C LEU A 566 -11.50 -41.91 33.04
N ALA A 567 -12.25 -42.81 33.70
CA ALA A 567 -13.01 -43.86 33.04
C ALA A 567 -14.16 -43.29 32.20
N THR A 568 -14.83 -42.24 32.70
CA THR A 568 -15.91 -41.56 31.99
C THR A 568 -15.38 -40.75 30.79
N ALA A 569 -14.18 -40.22 30.89
CA ALA A 569 -13.52 -39.47 29.85
C ALA A 569 -12.89 -40.32 28.75
N ALA A 570 -12.66 -41.63 29.02
CA ALA A 570 -12.15 -42.57 28.01
C ALA A 570 -13.17 -42.71 26.87
N VAL A 571 -12.88 -42.04 25.73
CA VAL A 571 -13.73 -42.10 24.55
C VAL A 571 -13.69 -43.51 23.99
N PRO A 572 -14.83 -44.18 23.64
CA PRO A 572 -14.83 -45.45 22.97
C PRO A 572 -14.09 -45.34 21.63
N GLY A 573 -12.87 -45.88 21.54
CA GLY A 573 -12.05 -45.88 20.32
C GLY A 573 -10.54 -46.02 20.53
N GLU A 574 -9.99 -45.69 21.68
CA GLU A 574 -8.58 -45.95 22.02
C GLU A 574 -8.42 -47.24 22.82
N ALA A 575 -8.56 -48.38 22.13
CA ALA A 575 -8.06 -49.65 22.66
C ALA A 575 -6.53 -49.58 22.73
N THR A 576 -6.04 -49.60 23.94
CA THR A 576 -4.66 -49.72 24.41
C THR A 576 -3.81 -50.59 23.46
N THR A 577 -2.98 -49.98 22.65
CA THR A 577 -1.85 -50.67 22.02
C THR A 577 -0.74 -50.80 23.07
N GLN A 578 -0.90 -51.73 23.99
CA GLN A 578 0.21 -52.21 24.83
C GLN A 578 1.18 -52.97 23.93
N THR A 579 2.22 -52.27 23.48
CA THR A 579 3.38 -52.93 22.88
C THR A 579 4.14 -53.66 23.99
N ASN A 580 3.89 -54.95 24.09
CA ASN A 580 4.65 -55.88 24.88
C ASN A 580 6.05 -56.01 24.24
N LYS A 581 7.06 -55.28 24.73
CA LYS A 581 8.47 -55.57 24.44
C LYS A 581 9.01 -56.49 25.54
N ARG A 582 9.12 -57.77 25.20
CA ARG A 582 10.08 -58.68 25.82
C ARG A 582 11.49 -58.41 25.29
#